data_00917c76918673a794ff7b0a73b9654e
#
_entry.id   00917c76918673a794ff7b0a73b9654e
#
_cell.length_a   1.000
_cell.length_b   1.000
_cell.length_c   1.000
_cell.angle_alpha   90.00
_cell.angle_beta   90.00
_cell.angle_gamma   90.00
#
_symmetry.space_group_name_H-M   'P 1'
#
loop_
_entity.id
_entity.type
_entity.pdbx_description
1 polymer ?
#
loop_
_entity_poly.entity_id
_entity_poly.type
_entity_poly.pdbx_seq_one_letter_code
_entity_poly.pdbx_strand_id
1 'polypeptide(L)'
;MAYRKLGRESRIRRSILAGITKDVLTHGYVVTTEARAKEARKFIDKMVTYGKKGTLVARRQALAFLHNDKEVVNKIFNDLAVRNANRNGGYTRILKVNERRGDNVLMVMLQLVEGPAETKKEEKKSTKKEDKKAEKKEAKKDEAKVEKKKATKKADKEEA
;
A
#
# COMPACT_ATOMS: atom_id res chain seq x y z
N MET A 1 -18.23 -17.37 19.22
CA MET A 1 -16.83 -17.78 19.52
C MET A 1 -16.21 -16.80 20.48
N ALA A 2 -15.67 -17.30 21.59
CA ALA A 2 -14.94 -16.46 22.55
C ALA A 2 -13.64 -15.92 21.90
N TYR A 3 -13.34 -14.67 22.16
CA TYR A 3 -12.07 -14.05 21.74
C TYR A 3 -10.92 -14.56 22.61
N ARG A 4 -9.78 -14.91 22.00
CA ARG A 4 -8.58 -15.30 22.76
C ARG A 4 -8.04 -14.10 23.51
N LYS A 5 -7.74 -14.27 24.82
CA LYS A 5 -7.13 -13.20 25.64
C LYS A 5 -5.63 -13.02 25.33
N LEU A 6 -4.98 -13.98 24.71
CA LEU A 6 -3.53 -13.97 24.40
C LEU A 6 -2.63 -13.80 25.62
N GLY A 7 -3.09 -14.26 26.80
CA GLY A 7 -2.37 -14.12 28.07
C GLY A 7 -2.23 -12.67 28.55
N ARG A 8 -3.11 -11.75 28.12
CA ARG A 8 -2.97 -10.31 28.39
C ARG A 8 -4.27 -9.69 28.90
N GLU A 9 -4.11 -8.58 29.62
CA GLU A 9 -5.21 -7.71 29.98
C GLU A 9 -5.91 -7.13 28.74
N SER A 10 -7.20 -6.84 28.85
CA SER A 10 -8.04 -6.41 27.73
C SER A 10 -7.53 -5.13 27.04
N ARG A 11 -6.97 -4.18 27.83
CA ARG A 11 -6.42 -2.93 27.31
C ARG A 11 -5.17 -3.19 26.43
N ILE A 12 -4.23 -3.95 26.97
CA ILE A 12 -2.96 -4.29 26.26
C ILE A 12 -3.27 -5.14 25.03
N ARG A 13 -4.17 -6.12 25.17
CA ARG A 13 -4.62 -6.94 24.03
C ARG A 13 -5.16 -6.09 22.89
N ARG A 14 -6.04 -5.12 23.19
CA ARG A 14 -6.62 -4.23 22.17
C ARG A 14 -5.56 -3.40 21.47
N SER A 15 -4.60 -2.85 22.20
CA SER A 15 -3.49 -2.07 21.63
C SER A 15 -2.64 -2.89 20.67
N ILE A 16 -2.25 -4.12 21.07
CA ILE A 16 -1.46 -5.01 20.19
C ILE A 16 -2.20 -5.36 18.91
N LEU A 17 -3.50 -5.70 19.02
CA LEU A 17 -4.29 -6.05 17.85
C LEU A 17 -4.54 -4.83 16.94
N ALA A 18 -4.69 -3.63 17.51
CA ALA A 18 -4.76 -2.39 16.73
C ALA A 18 -3.45 -2.11 15.99
N GLY A 19 -2.28 -2.29 16.65
CA GLY A 19 -0.97 -2.19 16.00
C GLY A 19 -0.82 -3.15 14.82
N ILE A 20 -1.04 -4.45 15.03
CA ILE A 20 -0.97 -5.44 13.93
C ILE A 20 -1.95 -5.09 12.80
N THR A 21 -3.16 -4.64 13.13
CA THR A 21 -4.16 -4.24 12.12
C THR A 21 -3.66 -3.03 11.32
N LYS A 22 -3.10 -2.02 11.99
CA LYS A 22 -2.50 -0.85 11.36
C LYS A 22 -1.39 -1.25 10.39
N ASP A 23 -0.46 -2.09 10.83
CA ASP A 23 0.69 -2.53 10.03
C ASP A 23 0.25 -3.29 8.78
N VAL A 24 -0.74 -4.21 8.89
CA VAL A 24 -1.30 -4.92 7.73
C VAL A 24 -1.99 -3.97 6.76
N LEU A 25 -2.72 -2.98 7.24
CA LEU A 25 -3.40 -2.00 6.39
C LEU A 25 -2.42 -1.04 5.71
N THR A 26 -1.28 -0.75 6.35
CA THR A 26 -0.23 0.12 5.80
C THR A 26 0.66 -0.62 4.80
N HIS A 27 1.19 -1.76 5.18
CA HIS A 27 2.20 -2.50 4.41
C HIS A 27 1.62 -3.62 3.54
N GLY A 28 0.36 -4.01 3.76
CA GLY A 28 -0.29 -5.10 3.05
C GLY A 28 -0.09 -6.47 3.69
N TYR A 29 0.96 -6.69 4.46
CA TYR A 29 1.24 -7.94 5.17
C TYR A 29 2.04 -7.72 6.46
N VAL A 30 1.96 -8.68 7.38
CA VAL A 30 2.77 -8.74 8.62
C VAL A 30 3.08 -10.19 8.95
N VAL A 31 4.29 -10.46 9.41
CA VAL A 31 4.68 -11.78 9.94
C VAL A 31 4.50 -11.78 11.45
N THR A 32 3.70 -12.71 11.97
CA THR A 32 3.39 -12.80 13.40
C THR A 32 3.05 -14.25 13.79
N THR A 33 2.76 -14.49 15.07
CA THR A 33 2.34 -15.82 15.53
C THR A 33 0.91 -16.14 15.11
N GLU A 34 0.61 -17.42 14.87
CA GLU A 34 -0.70 -17.88 14.39
C GLU A 34 -1.86 -17.40 15.28
N ALA A 35 -1.67 -17.43 16.62
CA ALA A 35 -2.70 -17.01 17.57
C ALA A 35 -3.05 -15.52 17.42
N ARG A 36 -2.06 -14.65 17.23
CA ARG A 36 -2.25 -13.20 17.00
C ARG A 36 -2.88 -12.94 15.64
N ALA A 37 -2.42 -13.61 14.59
CA ALA A 37 -2.95 -13.46 13.24
C ALA A 37 -4.44 -13.81 13.18
N LYS A 38 -4.86 -14.93 13.80
CA LYS A 38 -6.27 -15.36 13.86
C LYS A 38 -7.16 -14.34 14.57
N GLU A 39 -6.67 -13.66 15.61
CA GLU A 39 -7.45 -12.60 16.27
C GLU A 39 -7.41 -11.28 15.49
N ALA A 40 -6.26 -10.86 14.94
CA ALA A 40 -6.13 -9.63 14.17
C ALA A 40 -6.99 -9.64 12.90
N ARG A 41 -7.09 -10.79 12.22
CA ARG A 41 -7.94 -10.98 11.03
C ARG A 41 -9.35 -10.43 11.21
N LYS A 42 -9.99 -10.71 12.35
CA LYS A 42 -11.35 -10.27 12.65
C LYS A 42 -11.49 -8.74 12.65
N PHE A 43 -10.46 -8.04 13.12
CA PHE A 43 -10.45 -6.58 13.17
C PHE A 43 -10.15 -5.98 11.79
N ILE A 44 -9.24 -6.58 11.03
CA ILE A 44 -8.94 -6.15 9.65
C ILE A 44 -10.19 -6.26 8.78
N ASP A 45 -10.86 -7.41 8.80
CA ASP A 45 -12.09 -7.64 8.04
C ASP A 45 -13.17 -6.61 8.42
N LYS A 46 -13.27 -6.26 9.72
CA LYS A 46 -14.19 -5.23 10.20
C LYS A 46 -13.81 -3.82 9.69
N MET A 47 -12.52 -3.47 9.67
CA MET A 47 -12.04 -2.17 9.17
C MET A 47 -12.33 -2.01 7.66
N VAL A 48 -12.08 -3.04 6.85
CA VAL A 48 -12.41 -3.01 5.42
C VAL A 48 -13.93 -2.90 5.21
N THR A 49 -14.72 -3.60 6.01
CA THR A 49 -16.20 -3.47 5.96
C THR A 49 -16.66 -2.05 6.31
N TYR A 50 -16.03 -1.37 7.26
CA TYR A 50 -16.31 0.04 7.56
C TYR A 50 -15.95 0.95 6.37
N GLY A 51 -14.82 0.71 5.71
CA GLY A 51 -14.44 1.41 4.50
C GLY A 51 -15.51 1.29 3.41
N LYS A 52 -16.01 0.08 3.16
CA LYS A 52 -17.08 -0.19 2.17
C LYS A 52 -18.39 0.53 2.48
N LYS A 53 -18.75 0.66 3.77
CA LYS A 53 -19.96 1.40 4.17
C LYS A 53 -19.87 2.90 3.88
N GLY A 54 -18.69 3.50 3.88
CA GLY A 54 -18.44 4.89 3.52
C GLY A 54 -19.05 5.95 4.46
N THR A 55 -19.77 5.55 5.52
CA THR A 55 -20.50 6.47 6.40
C THR A 55 -19.58 7.22 7.37
N LEU A 56 -19.99 8.40 7.81
CA LEU A 56 -19.27 9.18 8.83
C LEU A 56 -19.11 8.40 10.16
N VAL A 57 -20.15 7.64 10.54
CA VAL A 57 -20.12 6.81 11.73
C VAL A 57 -19.06 5.72 11.62
N ALA A 58 -18.98 5.03 10.47
CA ALA A 58 -17.97 4.01 10.22
C ALA A 58 -16.55 4.60 10.28
N ARG A 59 -16.35 5.81 9.74
CA ARG A 59 -15.05 6.52 9.81
C ARG A 59 -14.66 6.85 11.25
N ARG A 60 -15.58 7.33 12.08
CA ARG A 60 -15.33 7.59 13.51
C ARG A 60 -14.99 6.31 14.27
N GLN A 61 -15.66 5.19 13.99
CA GLN A 61 -15.37 3.90 14.60
C GLN A 61 -13.99 3.36 14.19
N ALA A 62 -13.59 3.52 12.93
CA ALA A 62 -12.27 3.15 12.46
C ALA A 62 -11.16 3.99 13.13
N LEU A 63 -11.35 5.32 13.23
CA LEU A 63 -10.42 6.23 13.94
C LEU A 63 -10.26 5.84 15.41
N ALA A 64 -11.36 5.55 16.13
CA ALA A 64 -11.33 5.15 17.53
C ALA A 64 -10.56 3.84 17.76
N PHE A 65 -10.61 2.90 16.81
CA PHE A 65 -9.88 1.64 16.91
C PHE A 65 -8.40 1.80 16.55
N LEU A 66 -8.07 2.59 15.53
CA LEU A 66 -6.71 2.80 15.00
C LEU A 66 -5.95 3.95 15.70
N HIS A 67 -6.34 4.28 16.95
CA HIS A 67 -5.68 5.32 17.75
C HIS A 67 -5.58 6.69 17.03
N ASN A 68 -6.63 7.07 16.31
CA ASN A 68 -6.76 8.35 15.61
C ASN A 68 -5.78 8.55 14.42
N ASP A 69 -5.28 7.46 13.84
CA ASP A 69 -4.43 7.50 12.65
C ASP A 69 -5.25 7.82 11.40
N LYS A 70 -5.16 9.08 10.96
CA LYS A 70 -5.92 9.60 9.82
C LYS A 70 -5.43 9.05 8.48
N GLU A 71 -4.12 8.78 8.35
CA GLU A 71 -3.52 8.31 7.09
C GLU A 71 -4.01 6.90 6.75
N VAL A 72 -3.94 5.99 7.72
CA VAL A 72 -4.41 4.62 7.55
C VAL A 72 -5.92 4.58 7.30
N VAL A 73 -6.70 5.40 8.02
CA VAL A 73 -8.14 5.49 7.78
C VAL A 73 -8.45 6.01 6.38
N ASN A 74 -7.76 7.04 5.90
CA ASN A 74 -7.93 7.51 4.52
C ASN A 74 -7.59 6.42 3.49
N LYS A 75 -6.52 5.64 3.71
CA LYS A 75 -6.16 4.49 2.86
C LYS A 75 -7.26 3.43 2.83
N ILE A 76 -7.89 3.14 3.98
CA ILE A 76 -9.00 2.18 4.05
C ILE A 76 -10.18 2.65 3.19
N PHE A 77 -10.59 3.91 3.30
CA PHE A 77 -11.79 4.44 2.64
C PHE A 77 -11.57 4.74 1.15
N ASN A 78 -10.39 5.21 0.75
CA ASN A 78 -10.11 5.61 -0.62
C ASN A 78 -9.60 4.45 -1.49
N ASP A 79 -8.72 3.59 -0.93
CA ASP A 79 -8.04 2.55 -1.71
C ASP A 79 -8.64 1.17 -1.45
N LEU A 80 -8.65 0.71 -0.19
CA LEU A 80 -9.03 -0.66 0.14
C LEU A 80 -10.52 -0.92 -0.05
N ALA A 81 -11.36 0.05 0.22
CA ALA A 81 -12.80 -0.05 0.02
C ALA A 81 -13.15 -0.26 -1.46
N VAL A 82 -12.52 0.52 -2.35
CA VAL A 82 -12.73 0.44 -3.80
C VAL A 82 -12.24 -0.90 -4.36
N ARG A 83 -11.04 -1.35 -3.95
CA ARG A 83 -10.47 -2.64 -4.41
C ARG A 83 -11.29 -3.85 -4.00
N ASN A 84 -11.94 -3.78 -2.85
CA ASN A 84 -12.73 -4.87 -2.29
C ASN A 84 -14.24 -4.68 -2.47
N ALA A 85 -14.69 -3.77 -3.34
CA ALA A 85 -16.10 -3.46 -3.54
C ALA A 85 -16.94 -4.72 -3.82
N ASN A 86 -16.46 -5.59 -4.70
CA ASN A 86 -17.16 -6.82 -5.13
C ASN A 86 -16.96 -8.01 -4.18
N ARG A 87 -16.11 -7.90 -3.16
CA ARG A 87 -15.81 -9.01 -2.24
C ARG A 87 -16.67 -8.90 -0.99
N ASN A 88 -17.46 -9.93 -0.68
CA ASN A 88 -18.37 -9.92 0.48
C ASN A 88 -17.71 -10.26 1.81
N GLY A 89 -16.41 -10.61 1.85
CA GLY A 89 -15.67 -10.95 3.06
C GLY A 89 -14.37 -11.67 2.74
N GLY A 90 -13.62 -12.09 3.78
CA GLY A 90 -12.35 -12.78 3.60
C GLY A 90 -11.29 -11.92 2.93
N TYR A 91 -11.15 -10.68 3.39
CA TYR A 91 -10.19 -9.70 2.83
C TYR A 91 -8.75 -10.04 3.15
N THR A 92 -8.51 -11.01 4.04
CA THR A 92 -7.18 -11.41 4.48
C THR A 92 -6.96 -12.90 4.34
N ARG A 93 -5.70 -13.31 4.13
CA ARG A 93 -5.28 -14.71 4.20
C ARG A 93 -4.09 -14.86 5.15
N ILE A 94 -3.99 -16.05 5.74
CA ILE A 94 -2.92 -16.44 6.64
C ILE A 94 -2.13 -17.54 5.96
N LEU A 95 -0.83 -17.31 5.74
CA LEU A 95 0.10 -18.27 5.16
C LEU A 95 1.08 -18.73 6.26
N LYS A 96 1.30 -20.02 6.40
CA LYS A 96 2.33 -20.57 7.28
C LYS A 96 3.70 -20.31 6.65
N VAL A 97 4.65 -19.81 7.44
CA VAL A 97 5.99 -19.46 6.96
C VAL A 97 7.00 -20.45 7.50
N ASN A 98 7.27 -20.41 8.80
CA ASN A 98 8.25 -21.26 9.47
C ASN A 98 7.95 -21.36 10.97
N GLU A 99 8.71 -22.20 11.67
CA GLU A 99 8.74 -22.25 13.12
C GLU A 99 9.88 -21.37 13.64
N ARG A 100 9.61 -20.61 14.70
CA ARG A 100 10.59 -19.74 15.32
C ARG A 100 11.55 -20.55 16.17
N ARG A 101 12.86 -20.36 15.97
CA ARG A 101 13.90 -21.00 16.80
C ARG A 101 13.76 -20.57 18.26
N GLY A 102 13.95 -21.51 19.17
CA GLY A 102 13.90 -21.29 20.61
C GLY A 102 12.58 -21.76 21.25
N ASP A 103 11.41 -21.34 20.75
CA ASP A 103 10.10 -21.72 21.30
C ASP A 103 9.22 -22.56 20.35
N ASN A 104 9.74 -22.87 19.18
CA ASN A 104 9.07 -23.66 18.13
C ASN A 104 7.66 -23.18 17.76
N VAL A 105 7.37 -21.88 17.96
CA VAL A 105 6.07 -21.29 17.65
C VAL A 105 5.92 -21.10 16.16
N LEU A 106 4.78 -21.55 15.59
CA LEU A 106 4.44 -21.36 14.20
C LEU A 106 4.26 -19.88 13.86
N MET A 107 5.15 -19.37 13.01
CA MET A 107 5.08 -18.04 12.44
C MET A 107 4.24 -18.06 11.17
N VAL A 108 3.38 -17.06 11.02
CA VAL A 108 2.50 -16.93 9.88
C VAL A 108 2.58 -15.52 9.30
N MET A 109 2.40 -15.44 7.99
CA MET A 109 2.20 -14.18 7.29
C MET A 109 0.71 -13.92 7.17
N LEU A 110 0.24 -12.84 7.79
CA LEU A 110 -1.10 -12.31 7.64
C LEU A 110 -1.05 -11.22 6.57
N GLN A 111 -1.74 -11.40 5.45
CA GLN A 111 -1.71 -10.45 4.34
C GLN A 111 -3.10 -10.15 3.81
N LEU A 112 -3.24 -8.98 3.18
CA LEU A 112 -4.42 -8.63 2.38
C LEU A 112 -4.42 -9.49 1.11
N VAL A 113 -5.59 -9.90 0.66
CA VAL A 113 -5.75 -10.75 -0.55
C VAL A 113 -5.37 -9.97 -1.81
N GLU A 114 -5.63 -8.67 -1.81
CA GLU A 114 -5.18 -7.74 -2.84
C GLU A 114 -4.06 -6.89 -2.26
N GLY A 115 -2.85 -7.01 -2.84
CA GLY A 115 -1.67 -6.30 -2.35
C GLY A 115 -1.83 -4.77 -2.33
N PRO A 116 -0.93 -4.04 -1.67
CA PRO A 116 -0.96 -2.58 -1.62
C PRO A 116 -0.86 -1.96 -3.02
N ALA A 117 -1.56 -0.84 -3.24
CA ALA A 117 -1.56 -0.14 -4.53
C ALA A 117 -0.18 0.44 -4.95
N GLU A 118 0.79 0.35 -4.09
CA GLU A 118 2.09 1.03 -4.25
C GLU A 118 2.94 0.46 -5.39
N THR A 119 2.83 -0.83 -5.69
CA THR A 119 3.53 -1.45 -6.83
C THR A 119 3.15 -0.86 -8.19
N LYS A 120 1.91 -0.35 -8.34
CA LYS A 120 1.47 0.30 -9.59
C LYS A 120 1.89 1.78 -9.71
N LYS A 121 2.28 2.44 -8.61
CA LYS A 121 2.74 3.84 -8.65
C LYS A 121 4.25 3.94 -8.96
N GLU A 122 5.03 2.95 -8.61
CA GLU A 122 6.46 2.93 -8.92
C GLU A 122 6.70 2.57 -10.39
N GLU A 123 5.97 1.60 -10.93
CA GLU A 123 6.03 1.28 -12.37
C GLU A 123 5.56 2.44 -13.24
N LYS A 124 4.49 3.16 -12.86
CA LYS A 124 4.02 4.36 -13.59
C LYS A 124 4.94 5.58 -13.41
N LYS A 125 5.75 5.65 -12.35
CA LYS A 125 6.76 6.71 -12.18
C LYS A 125 8.05 6.42 -12.93
N SER A 126 8.43 5.17 -13.10
CA SER A 126 9.60 4.77 -13.91
C SER A 126 9.33 4.96 -15.40
N THR A 127 8.21 4.49 -15.92
CA THR A 127 7.81 4.70 -17.32
C THR A 127 7.66 6.19 -17.67
N LYS A 128 6.99 6.98 -16.80
CA LYS A 128 6.81 8.42 -17.03
C LYS A 128 8.11 9.25 -16.90
N LYS A 129 9.14 8.72 -16.23
CA LYS A 129 10.50 9.32 -16.21
C LYS A 129 11.33 8.95 -17.44
N GLU A 130 11.12 7.76 -17.98
CA GLU A 130 11.78 7.31 -19.21
C GLU A 130 11.21 8.04 -20.43
N ASP A 131 9.89 8.18 -20.54
CA ASP A 131 9.22 8.93 -21.61
C ASP A 131 9.67 10.41 -21.62
N LYS A 132 9.68 11.10 -20.46
CA LYS A 132 10.17 12.49 -20.37
C LYS A 132 11.66 12.64 -20.66
N LYS A 133 12.47 11.58 -20.48
CA LYS A 133 13.89 11.61 -20.78
C LYS A 133 14.16 11.33 -22.26
N ALA A 134 13.29 10.59 -22.93
CA ALA A 134 13.30 10.37 -24.36
C ALA A 134 12.90 11.64 -25.13
N GLU A 135 11.76 12.28 -24.78
CA GLU A 135 11.33 13.55 -25.37
C GLU A 135 12.36 14.68 -25.25
N LYS A 136 13.03 14.76 -24.07
CA LYS A 136 14.07 15.77 -23.84
C LYS A 136 15.37 15.51 -24.60
N LYS A 137 15.61 14.26 -25.07
CA LYS A 137 16.74 13.92 -25.93
C LYS A 137 16.43 14.18 -27.40
N GLU A 138 15.19 13.99 -27.84
CA GLU A 138 14.79 14.33 -29.22
C GLU A 138 14.74 15.84 -29.43
N ALA A 139 14.16 16.61 -28.50
CA ALA A 139 14.15 18.07 -28.58
C ALA A 139 15.56 18.69 -28.68
N LYS A 140 16.54 18.15 -27.92
CA LYS A 140 17.96 18.59 -28.02
C LYS A 140 18.67 18.19 -29.31
N LYS A 141 18.22 17.11 -29.97
CA LYS A 141 18.77 16.70 -31.27
C LYS A 141 18.25 17.59 -32.40
N ASP A 142 17.01 18.06 -32.32
CA ASP A 142 16.44 18.93 -33.33
C ASP A 142 16.97 20.36 -33.23
N GLU A 143 17.20 20.90 -32.03
CA GLU A 143 17.88 22.19 -31.83
C GLU A 143 19.30 22.20 -32.38
N ALA A 144 20.08 21.13 -32.11
CA ALA A 144 21.46 21.00 -32.65
C ALA A 144 21.48 20.85 -34.18
N LYS A 145 20.41 20.32 -34.81
CA LYS A 145 20.30 20.19 -36.26
C LYS A 145 19.91 21.51 -36.93
N VAL A 146 19.16 22.36 -36.24
CA VAL A 146 18.76 23.69 -36.72
C VAL A 146 19.91 24.68 -36.63
N GLU A 147 20.74 24.61 -35.57
CA GLU A 147 21.96 25.42 -35.44
C GLU A 147 23.02 25.10 -36.52
N LYS A 148 23.23 23.80 -36.80
CA LYS A 148 24.16 23.40 -37.90
C LYS A 148 23.69 23.86 -39.26
N LYS A 149 22.39 23.89 -39.56
CA LYS A 149 21.84 24.40 -40.81
C LYS A 149 21.90 25.92 -40.93
N LYS A 150 21.92 26.66 -39.82
CA LYS A 150 22.10 28.13 -39.82
C LYS A 150 23.58 28.51 -40.01
N ALA A 151 24.50 27.72 -39.47
CA ALA A 151 25.93 27.96 -39.61
C ALA A 151 26.41 27.74 -41.05
N THR A 152 25.95 26.68 -41.74
CA THR A 152 26.29 26.42 -43.15
C THR A 152 25.72 27.46 -44.10
N LYS A 153 24.50 27.98 -43.86
CA LYS A 153 23.90 29.05 -44.69
C LYS A 153 24.55 30.43 -44.49
N LYS A 154 25.34 30.64 -43.45
CA LYS A 154 26.07 31.88 -43.20
C LYS A 154 27.45 31.86 -43.86
N ALA A 155 28.05 30.68 -44.01
CA ALA A 155 29.32 30.50 -44.72
C ALA A 155 29.16 30.69 -46.24
N ASP A 156 28.07 30.19 -46.83
CA ASP A 156 27.80 30.36 -48.30
C ASP A 156 27.37 31.76 -48.72
N LYS A 157 27.24 32.72 -47.80
CA LYS A 157 26.86 34.10 -48.10
C LYS A 157 28.01 35.10 -47.95
N GLU A 158 29.18 34.66 -47.53
CA GLU A 158 30.38 35.47 -47.39
C GLU A 158 31.41 35.22 -48.54
N GLU A 159 31.13 34.22 -49.43
CA GLU A 159 31.98 33.92 -50.61
C GLU A 159 31.33 34.27 -51.98
N ALA A 160 30.27 35.15 -52.00
CA ALA A 160 29.68 35.58 -53.27
C ALA A 160 29.78 37.08 -53.47
#